data_d0c07e7e423073bec832febfebdb6f02
#
_entry.id   d0c07e7e423073bec832febfebdb6f02
#
_cell.length_a   1.000
_cell.length_b   1.000
_cell.length_c   1.000
_cell.angle_alpha   90.00
_cell.angle_beta   90.00
_cell.angle_gamma   90.00
#
_symmetry.space_group_name_H-M   'P 1'
#
loop_
_entity.id
_entity.type
_entity.pdbx_description
1 polymer ?
#
loop_
_entity_poly.entity_id
_entity_poly.type
_entity_poly.pdbx_seq_one_letter_code
_entity_poly.pdbx_strand_id
1 'polypeptide(L)'
;IPEAVNKIDHSLPPAKPVAEGVTVEHGHYIAEMCAGCHGPKLAGGKIVGAPPDWPPAARIAPGEGSAFSRYKDVEAFVAMMRSGKRPDGTSIAVMPFGSLKTMSDTDLRALHMYLAQLPAP
;
A
#
# COMPACT_ATOMS: atom_id res chain seq x y z
N ILE A 1 -0.88 26.34 7.91
CA ILE A 1 -1.90 27.11 7.16
C ILE A 1 -3.06 27.44 8.10
N PRO A 2 -3.33 28.73 8.38
CA PRO A 2 -4.33 29.11 9.37
C PRO A 2 -5.73 28.56 9.11
N GLU A 3 -6.18 28.52 7.87
CA GLU A 3 -7.51 28.03 7.53
C GLU A 3 -7.67 26.54 7.79
N ALA A 4 -6.64 25.76 7.54
CA ALA A 4 -6.67 24.31 7.82
C ALA A 4 -6.79 24.08 9.33
N VAL A 5 -6.07 24.86 10.14
CA VAL A 5 -6.16 24.78 11.60
C VAL A 5 -7.56 25.15 12.09
N ASN A 6 -8.17 26.17 11.50
CA ASN A 6 -9.52 26.62 11.88
C ASN A 6 -10.61 25.61 11.54
N LYS A 7 -10.34 24.68 10.62
CA LYS A 7 -11.30 23.63 10.23
C LYS A 7 -11.24 22.42 11.14
N ILE A 8 -10.25 22.33 12.01
CA ILE A 8 -10.16 21.22 12.96
C ILE A 8 -11.17 21.42 14.07
N ASP A 9 -12.01 20.43 14.31
CA ASP A 9 -12.99 20.47 15.40
C ASP A 9 -12.31 20.04 16.70
N HIS A 10 -11.98 21.02 17.53
CA HIS A 10 -11.29 20.78 18.80
C HIS A 10 -12.20 20.24 19.89
N SER A 11 -13.52 20.19 19.65
CA SER A 11 -14.47 19.59 20.61
C SER A 11 -14.54 18.07 20.52
N LEU A 12 -14.06 17.50 19.42
CA LEU A 12 -14.04 16.07 19.24
C LEU A 12 -12.85 15.44 19.99
N PRO A 13 -13.03 14.27 20.60
CA PRO A 13 -11.89 13.56 21.16
C PRO A 13 -10.91 13.16 20.04
N PRO A 14 -9.61 13.12 20.32
CA PRO A 14 -8.64 12.68 19.32
C PRO A 14 -8.95 11.26 18.87
N ALA A 15 -8.72 10.98 17.58
CA ALA A 15 -8.86 9.65 17.05
C ALA A 15 -7.91 8.70 17.78
N LYS A 16 -8.40 7.50 18.09
CA LYS A 16 -7.58 6.49 18.75
C LYS A 16 -6.50 6.04 17.78
N PRO A 17 -5.21 6.13 18.13
CA PRO A 17 -4.15 5.69 17.22
C PRO A 17 -4.23 4.19 16.98
N VAL A 18 -3.89 3.77 15.76
CA VAL A 18 -3.80 2.36 15.42
C VAL A 18 -2.54 1.78 16.06
N ALA A 19 -2.71 0.72 16.84
CA ALA A 19 -1.57 0.06 17.48
C ALA A 19 -0.72 -0.64 16.42
N GLU A 20 0.61 -0.48 16.53
CA GLU A 20 1.55 -1.18 15.68
C GLU A 20 1.51 -2.69 15.99
N GLY A 21 1.48 -3.50 14.96
CA GLY A 21 1.46 -4.95 15.09
C GLY A 21 1.09 -5.62 13.78
N VAL A 22 1.21 -6.94 13.73
CA VAL A 22 0.79 -7.72 12.56
C VAL A 22 -0.73 -7.91 12.66
N THR A 23 -1.47 -6.89 12.28
CA THR A 23 -2.94 -6.85 12.34
C THR A 23 -3.49 -6.25 11.05
N VAL A 24 -4.75 -6.55 10.76
CA VAL A 24 -5.47 -5.96 9.62
C VAL A 24 -5.56 -4.44 9.79
N GLU A 25 -5.80 -3.97 10.99
CA GLU A 25 -5.94 -2.54 11.30
C GLU A 25 -4.64 -1.78 11.01
N HIS A 26 -3.51 -2.32 11.44
CA HIS A 26 -2.20 -1.71 11.13
C HIS A 26 -1.90 -1.79 9.64
N GLY A 27 -2.22 -2.90 9.01
CA GLY A 27 -2.07 -3.07 7.56
C GLY A 27 -2.88 -2.06 6.76
N HIS A 28 -4.11 -1.79 7.20
CA HIS A 28 -4.95 -0.75 6.60
C HIS A 28 -4.27 0.62 6.70
N TYR A 29 -3.73 0.93 7.87
CA TYR A 29 -3.01 2.19 8.07
C TYR A 29 -1.82 2.32 7.11
N ILE A 30 -1.03 1.26 6.97
CA ILE A 30 0.11 1.24 6.04
C ILE A 30 -0.37 1.36 4.58
N ALA A 31 -1.46 0.70 4.22
CA ALA A 31 -1.99 0.70 2.86
C ALA A 31 -2.44 2.08 2.37
N GLU A 32 -2.70 3.01 3.29
CA GLU A 32 -3.03 4.40 2.94
C GLU A 32 -1.95 5.03 2.06
N MET A 33 -0.69 4.68 2.28
CA MET A 33 0.41 5.16 1.43
C MET A 33 0.32 4.65 0.00
N CYS A 34 -0.17 3.43 -0.16
CA CYS A 34 -0.27 2.79 -1.47
C CYS A 34 -1.38 3.42 -2.31
N ALA A 35 -2.42 3.94 -1.66
CA ALA A 35 -3.57 4.51 -2.32
C ALA A 35 -3.21 5.73 -3.18
N GLY A 36 -2.11 6.42 -2.88
CA GLY A 36 -1.67 7.57 -3.66
C GLY A 36 -1.41 7.25 -5.13
N CYS A 37 -0.85 6.06 -5.40
CA CYS A 37 -0.59 5.61 -6.76
C CYS A 37 -1.59 4.54 -7.21
N HIS A 38 -1.95 3.62 -6.32
CA HIS A 38 -2.80 2.47 -6.68
C HIS A 38 -4.30 2.76 -6.58
N GLY A 39 -4.67 3.96 -6.15
CA GLY A 39 -6.06 4.39 -6.04
C GLY A 39 -6.67 4.05 -4.69
N PRO A 40 -7.79 4.72 -4.31
CA PRO A 40 -8.40 4.54 -2.99
C PRO A 40 -8.96 3.14 -2.75
N LYS A 41 -9.25 2.40 -3.83
CA LYS A 41 -9.69 1.00 -3.76
C LYS A 41 -8.58 0.03 -4.10
N LEU A 42 -7.36 0.52 -4.30
CA LEU A 42 -6.19 -0.26 -4.70
C LEU A 42 -6.42 -1.04 -6.00
N ALA A 43 -7.26 -0.51 -6.84
CA ALA A 43 -7.63 -1.14 -8.12
C ALA A 43 -6.62 -0.85 -9.23
N GLY A 44 -5.69 0.06 -8.99
CA GLY A 44 -4.69 0.44 -9.97
C GLY A 44 -5.23 1.43 -11.01
N GLY A 45 -4.47 1.59 -12.07
CA GLY A 45 -4.80 2.47 -13.17
C GLY A 45 -3.78 3.60 -13.33
N LYS A 46 -4.08 4.54 -14.21
CA LYS A 46 -3.19 5.66 -14.49
C LYS A 46 -2.97 6.49 -13.21
N ILE A 47 -1.70 6.79 -12.93
CA ILE A 47 -1.35 7.59 -11.76
C ILE A 47 -1.60 9.07 -12.07
N VAL A 48 -2.49 9.69 -11.31
CA VAL A 48 -2.85 11.10 -11.49
C VAL A 48 -1.63 11.99 -11.19
N GLY A 49 -1.34 12.91 -12.13
CA GLY A 49 -0.22 13.84 -11.98
C GLY A 49 1.15 13.25 -12.33
N ALA A 50 1.24 11.98 -12.68
CA ALA A 50 2.50 11.37 -13.09
C ALA A 50 2.89 11.76 -14.51
N PRO A 51 4.19 11.69 -14.85
CA PRO A 51 4.63 11.87 -16.23
C PRO A 51 3.91 10.92 -17.19
N PRO A 52 3.62 11.35 -18.44
CA PRO A 52 2.85 10.52 -19.38
C PRO A 52 3.49 9.17 -19.73
N ASP A 53 4.81 9.06 -19.60
CA ASP A 53 5.56 7.84 -19.92
C ASP A 53 5.58 6.81 -18.78
N TRP A 54 5.02 7.16 -17.62
CA TRP A 54 4.93 6.21 -16.52
C TRP A 54 3.88 5.16 -16.80
N PRO A 55 4.17 3.88 -16.50
CA PRO A 55 3.15 2.84 -16.63
C PRO A 55 2.01 3.05 -15.62
N PRO A 56 0.81 2.54 -15.91
CA PRO A 56 -0.26 2.57 -14.92
C PRO A 56 0.12 1.71 -13.71
N ALA A 57 -0.39 2.09 -12.54
CA ALA A 57 -0.20 1.29 -11.33
C ALA A 57 -0.97 -0.02 -11.44
N ALA A 58 -0.40 -1.09 -10.92
CA ALA A 58 -1.05 -2.39 -10.91
C ALA A 58 -2.23 -2.40 -9.94
N ARG A 59 -3.22 -3.26 -10.22
CA ARG A 59 -4.22 -3.60 -9.21
C ARG A 59 -3.54 -4.44 -8.13
N ILE A 60 -3.67 -4.03 -6.87
CA ILE A 60 -3.12 -4.77 -5.73
C ILE A 60 -4.19 -5.33 -4.81
N ALA A 61 -5.44 -4.83 -4.89
CA ALA A 61 -6.57 -5.50 -4.26
C ALA A 61 -6.79 -6.86 -4.92
N PRO A 62 -7.20 -7.90 -4.18
CA PRO A 62 -7.42 -9.23 -4.76
C PRO A 62 -8.43 -9.20 -5.92
N GLY A 63 -8.31 -10.17 -6.81
CA GLY A 63 -9.21 -10.32 -7.94
C GLY A 63 -8.46 -10.57 -9.23
N GLU A 64 -9.20 -10.70 -10.32
CA GLU A 64 -8.62 -10.95 -11.64
C GLU A 64 -7.70 -9.79 -12.05
N GLY A 65 -6.53 -10.14 -12.56
CA GLY A 65 -5.53 -9.17 -12.99
C GLY A 65 -4.73 -8.54 -11.86
N SER A 66 -4.95 -8.95 -10.61
CA SER A 66 -4.23 -8.39 -9.47
C SER A 66 -2.79 -8.89 -9.40
N ALA A 67 -1.87 -7.96 -9.16
CA ALA A 67 -0.49 -8.30 -8.87
C ALA A 67 -0.38 -9.11 -7.58
N PHE A 68 -1.30 -8.92 -6.62
CA PHE A 68 -1.30 -9.64 -5.36
C PHE A 68 -1.38 -11.16 -5.54
N SER A 69 -1.97 -11.63 -6.64
CA SER A 69 -2.05 -13.06 -6.91
C SER A 69 -0.69 -13.77 -6.96
N ARG A 70 0.38 -13.02 -7.22
CA ARG A 70 1.77 -13.53 -7.23
C ARG A 70 2.41 -13.53 -5.85
N TYR A 71 1.76 -12.90 -4.87
CA TYR A 71 2.31 -12.65 -3.54
C TYR A 71 1.40 -13.13 -2.43
N LYS A 72 0.64 -14.20 -2.68
CA LYS A 72 -0.22 -14.80 -1.64
C LYS A 72 0.60 -15.34 -0.48
N ASP A 73 1.82 -15.81 -0.75
CA ASP A 73 2.77 -16.17 0.29
C ASP A 73 3.42 -14.90 0.83
N VAL A 74 3.31 -14.68 2.14
CA VAL A 74 3.83 -13.48 2.78
C VAL A 74 5.33 -13.35 2.61
N GLU A 75 6.08 -14.44 2.60
CA GLU A 75 7.53 -14.39 2.43
C GLU A 75 7.90 -13.88 1.03
N ALA A 76 7.15 -14.28 0.00
CA ALA A 76 7.34 -13.78 -1.36
C ALA A 76 7.04 -12.28 -1.44
N PHE A 77 6.00 -11.83 -0.74
CA PHE A 77 5.65 -10.42 -0.68
C PHE A 77 6.75 -9.59 -0.01
N VAL A 78 7.24 -10.04 1.14
CA VAL A 78 8.31 -9.36 1.86
C VAL A 78 9.58 -9.29 1.00
N ALA A 79 9.94 -10.38 0.34
CA ALA A 79 11.10 -10.41 -0.55
C ALA A 79 10.99 -9.38 -1.68
N MET A 80 9.81 -9.27 -2.30
CA MET A 80 9.56 -8.28 -3.36
C MET A 80 9.71 -6.86 -2.82
N MET A 81 9.13 -6.57 -1.66
CA MET A 81 9.20 -5.24 -1.06
C MET A 81 10.63 -4.84 -0.69
N ARG A 82 11.47 -5.81 -0.34
CA ARG A 82 12.88 -5.58 -0.01
C ARG A 82 13.77 -5.40 -1.25
N SER A 83 13.49 -6.16 -2.32
CA SER A 83 14.36 -6.22 -3.48
C SER A 83 13.92 -5.33 -4.64
N GLY A 84 12.64 -5.00 -4.73
CA GLY A 84 12.07 -4.31 -5.87
C GLY A 84 11.95 -5.18 -7.11
N LYS A 85 12.03 -6.49 -6.94
CA LYS A 85 11.98 -7.45 -8.05
C LYS A 85 10.77 -8.37 -7.95
N ARG A 86 10.20 -8.70 -9.10
CA ARG A 86 9.15 -9.71 -9.23
C ARG A 86 9.72 -11.12 -9.02
N PRO A 87 8.85 -12.12 -8.79
CA PRO A 87 9.34 -13.51 -8.62
C PRO A 87 10.15 -14.02 -9.81
N ASP A 88 9.93 -13.52 -11.01
CA ASP A 88 10.68 -13.91 -12.20
C ASP A 88 12.03 -13.19 -12.34
N GLY A 89 12.38 -12.33 -11.38
CA GLY A 89 13.64 -11.59 -11.37
C GLY A 89 13.61 -10.25 -12.07
N THR A 90 12.51 -9.88 -12.74
CA THR A 90 12.41 -8.59 -13.40
C THR A 90 12.18 -7.48 -12.39
N SER A 91 12.72 -6.29 -12.65
CA SER A 91 12.59 -5.14 -11.76
C SER A 91 11.23 -4.47 -11.91
N ILE A 92 10.68 -4.01 -10.78
CA ILE A 92 9.46 -3.23 -10.75
C ILE A 92 9.85 -1.75 -10.87
N ALA A 93 9.28 -1.07 -11.87
CA ALA A 93 9.56 0.35 -12.11
C ALA A 93 8.67 1.24 -11.24
N VAL A 94 9.14 2.45 -10.96
CA VAL A 94 8.39 3.58 -10.39
C VAL A 94 8.09 3.51 -8.90
N MET A 95 7.81 2.34 -8.33
CA MET A 95 7.54 2.23 -6.89
C MET A 95 8.76 2.71 -6.07
N PRO A 96 8.52 3.42 -4.93
CA PRO A 96 9.62 4.01 -4.15
C PRO A 96 10.34 2.98 -3.27
N PHE A 97 10.98 1.98 -3.86
CA PHE A 97 11.65 0.92 -3.12
C PHE A 97 12.77 1.41 -2.22
N GLY A 98 13.37 2.57 -2.53
CA GLY A 98 14.34 3.20 -1.66
C GLY A 98 13.80 3.44 -0.25
N SER A 99 12.51 3.78 -0.15
CA SER A 99 11.81 3.94 1.13
C SER A 99 11.14 2.64 1.58
N LEU A 100 10.51 1.91 0.66
CA LEU A 100 9.75 0.71 1.01
C LEU A 100 10.62 -0.39 1.61
N LYS A 101 11.85 -0.55 1.13
CA LYS A 101 12.75 -1.58 1.63
C LYS A 101 13.16 -1.37 3.10
N THR A 102 12.97 -0.15 3.62
CA THR A 102 13.29 0.17 5.02
C THR A 102 12.11 -0.04 5.97
N MET A 103 10.94 -0.40 5.45
CA MET A 103 9.79 -0.70 6.29
C MET A 103 10.08 -1.89 7.19
N SER A 104 9.53 -1.85 8.41
CA SER A 104 9.73 -2.95 9.35
C SER A 104 9.07 -4.23 8.85
N ASP A 105 9.53 -5.35 9.35
CA ASP A 105 8.91 -6.65 9.06
C ASP A 105 7.44 -6.66 9.52
N THR A 106 7.17 -6.05 10.67
CA THR A 106 5.81 -5.88 11.18
C THR A 106 4.92 -5.13 10.19
N ASP A 107 5.41 -4.01 9.64
CA ASP A 107 4.65 -3.22 8.67
C ASP A 107 4.32 -4.02 7.41
N LEU A 108 5.31 -4.71 6.86
CA LEU A 108 5.13 -5.47 5.62
C LEU A 108 4.18 -6.65 5.81
N ARG A 109 4.29 -7.36 6.94
CA ARG A 109 3.40 -8.49 7.23
C ARG A 109 1.98 -8.03 7.51
N ALA A 110 1.81 -6.90 8.21
CA ALA A 110 0.49 -6.31 8.44
C ALA A 110 -0.16 -5.86 7.12
N LEU A 111 0.62 -5.23 6.24
CA LEU A 111 0.14 -4.81 4.93
C LEU A 111 -0.34 -6.02 4.12
N HIS A 112 0.44 -7.08 4.09
CA HIS A 112 0.05 -8.31 3.40
C HIS A 112 -1.25 -8.89 3.96
N MET A 113 -1.38 -8.92 5.29
CA MET A 113 -2.59 -9.41 5.95
C MET A 113 -3.82 -8.59 5.57
N TYR A 114 -3.68 -7.26 5.51
CA TYR A 114 -4.77 -6.38 5.09
C TYR A 114 -5.17 -6.64 3.64
N LEU A 115 -4.19 -6.69 2.73
CA LEU A 115 -4.45 -6.90 1.30
C LEU A 115 -5.13 -8.25 1.06
N ALA A 116 -4.69 -9.28 1.77
CA ALA A 116 -5.24 -10.64 1.60
C ALA A 116 -6.72 -10.76 1.97
N GLN A 117 -7.21 -9.92 2.88
CA GLN A 117 -8.60 -9.97 3.35
C GLN A 117 -9.54 -9.04 2.59
N LEU A 118 -9.03 -8.21 1.68
CA LEU A 118 -9.88 -7.34 0.88
C LEU A 118 -10.78 -8.18 -0.02
N PRO A 119 -12.04 -7.78 -0.21
CA PRO A 119 -12.94 -8.51 -1.08
C PRO A 119 -12.50 -8.40 -2.53
N ALA A 120 -12.64 -9.48 -3.28
CA ALA A 120 -12.54 -9.44 -4.74
C ALA A 120 -13.78 -8.74 -5.29
N PRO A 121 -13.64 -7.98 -6.39
CA PRO A 121 -14.78 -7.32 -7.00
C PRO A 121 -15.77 -8.30 -7.62
#